data_6d6cc0f68d3202933ca29ac0625278ab
#
_entry.id   6d6cc0f68d3202933ca29ac0625278ab
#
_cell.length_a   1.000
_cell.length_b   1.000
_cell.length_c   1.000
_cell.angle_alpha   90.00
_cell.angle_beta   90.00
_cell.angle_gamma   90.00
#
_symmetry.space_group_name_H-M   'P 1'
#
loop_
_entity.id
_entity.type
_entity.pdbx_description
1 polymer ?
#
loop_
_entity_poly.entity_id
_entity_poly.type
_entity_poly.pdbx_seq_one_letter_code
_entity_poly.pdbx_strand_id
1 'polypeptide(L)'
;MADTLHAVVLDSRSPPELLALVKDYLKTHDPEMKFLLCTSVVPVSAFLQCELLQNEIRKLWWIQIPIAYVVAVAEISSEQQTFGFLSR
;
A
#
# COMPACT_ATOMS: atom_id res chain seq x y z
N MET A 1 -22.24 4.34 2.97
CA MET A 1 -21.56 3.20 2.35
C MET A 1 -20.08 3.28 2.63
N ALA A 2 -19.50 2.19 3.08
CA ALA A 2 -18.09 2.18 3.42
C ALA A 2 -17.24 2.19 2.15
N ASP A 3 -16.19 2.98 2.16
CA ASP A 3 -15.21 2.94 1.08
C ASP A 3 -14.31 1.72 1.23
N THR A 4 -13.89 1.18 0.11
CA THR A 4 -12.97 0.07 0.10
C THR A 4 -11.55 0.61 -0.01
N LEU A 5 -10.68 0.17 0.87
CA LEU A 5 -9.27 0.46 0.81
C LEU A 5 -8.51 -0.78 0.35
N HIS A 6 -7.36 -0.54 -0.22
CA HIS A 6 -6.49 -1.62 -0.68
C HIS A 6 -5.16 -1.54 0.07
N ALA A 7 -4.79 -2.64 0.70
CA ALA A 7 -3.47 -2.75 1.32
C ALA A 7 -2.53 -3.42 0.33
N VAL A 8 -1.55 -2.68 -0.13
CA VAL A 8 -0.54 -3.18 -1.07
C VAL A 8 0.68 -3.58 -0.26
N VAL A 9 0.89 -4.88 -0.12
CA VAL A 9 1.98 -5.41 0.69
C VAL A 9 3.23 -5.50 -0.18
N LEU A 10 4.29 -4.87 0.28
CA LEU A 10 5.55 -4.81 -0.47
C LEU A 10 6.49 -5.91 -0.02
N ASP A 11 7.27 -6.41 -0.98
CA ASP A 11 8.32 -7.39 -0.71
C ASP A 11 9.40 -6.75 0.16
N SER A 12 9.93 -7.53 1.10
CA SER A 12 11.01 -7.07 1.98
C SER A 12 12.28 -6.73 1.20
N ARG A 13 12.39 -7.24 -0.03
CA ARG A 13 13.54 -6.99 -0.90
C ARG A 13 13.32 -5.81 -1.83
N SER A 14 12.28 -5.01 -1.59
CA SER A 14 12.04 -3.82 -2.41
C SER A 14 13.23 -2.88 -2.32
N PRO A 15 13.57 -2.18 -3.43
CA PRO A 15 14.69 -1.26 -3.42
C PRO A 15 14.55 -0.17 -2.37
N PRO A 16 15.65 0.23 -1.71
CA PRO A 16 15.58 1.30 -0.72
C PRO A 16 15.06 2.62 -1.28
N GLU A 17 15.28 2.87 -2.56
CA GLU A 17 14.76 4.07 -3.21
C GLU A 17 13.24 4.10 -3.21
N LEU A 18 12.62 2.94 -3.48
CA LEU A 18 11.16 2.85 -3.44
C LEU A 18 10.66 3.07 -2.01
N LEU A 19 11.27 2.41 -1.04
CA LEU A 19 10.85 2.54 0.36
C LEU A 19 11.03 3.96 0.86
N ALA A 20 12.10 4.63 0.46
CA ALA A 20 12.34 6.02 0.84
C ALA A 20 11.28 6.95 0.22
N LEU A 21 10.89 6.70 -1.01
CA LEU A 21 9.90 7.52 -1.70
C LEU A 21 8.54 7.47 -0.99
N VAL A 22 8.16 6.31 -0.49
CA VAL A 22 6.84 6.10 0.11
C VAL A 22 6.87 6.06 1.63
N LYS A 23 7.98 6.42 2.26
CA LYS A 23 8.15 6.21 3.69
C LYS A 23 7.06 6.86 4.54
N ASP A 24 6.55 8.01 4.11
CA ASP A 24 5.52 8.74 4.86
C ASP A 24 4.14 8.09 4.75
N TYR A 25 3.98 7.16 3.81
CA TYR A 25 2.74 6.45 3.56
C TYR A 25 2.82 4.99 3.97
N LEU A 26 4.03 4.52 4.26
CA LEU A 26 4.28 3.11 4.53
C LEU A 26 3.82 2.76 5.94
N LYS A 27 3.02 1.70 6.04
CA LYS A 27 2.58 1.15 7.31
C LYS A 27 3.35 -0.12 7.59
N THR A 28 3.55 -0.41 8.85
CA THR A 28 4.27 -1.61 9.26
C THR A 28 3.43 -2.38 10.26
N HIS A 29 3.12 -3.62 9.94
CA HIS A 29 2.39 -4.49 10.85
C HIS A 29 3.37 -5.20 11.79
N ASP A 30 4.44 -5.70 11.24
CA ASP A 30 5.56 -6.26 12.00
C ASP A 30 6.86 -5.88 11.29
N PRO A 31 8.02 -6.22 11.85
CA PRO A 31 9.28 -5.75 11.26
C PRO A 31 9.48 -6.11 9.79
N GLU A 32 8.80 -7.17 9.33
CA GLU A 32 9.00 -7.66 7.97
C GLU A 32 7.85 -7.37 7.03
N MET A 33 6.72 -6.92 7.55
CA MET A 33 5.54 -6.66 6.72
C MET A 33 5.30 -5.17 6.59
N LYS A 34 5.50 -4.67 5.40
CA LYS A 34 5.28 -3.26 5.08
C LYS A 34 4.23 -3.16 3.98
N PHE A 35 3.32 -2.22 4.13
CA PHE A 35 2.24 -2.08 3.17
C PHE A 35 1.83 -0.62 3.01
N LEU A 36 1.18 -0.34 1.88
CA LEU A 36 0.62 0.97 1.57
C LEU A 36 -0.89 0.85 1.56
N LEU A 37 -1.56 1.84 2.13
CA LEU A 37 -3.01 1.95 2.02
C LEU A 37 -3.34 2.81 0.82
N CYS A 38 -4.16 2.26 -0.07
CA CYS A 38 -4.51 2.92 -1.32
C CYS A 38 -6.02 2.98 -1.47
N THR A 39 -6.49 4.06 -2.06
CA THR A 39 -7.91 4.21 -2.38
C THR A 39 -8.25 3.55 -3.70
N SER A 40 -7.25 3.36 -4.56
CA SER A 40 -7.45 2.71 -5.85
C SER A 40 -6.16 2.04 -6.29
N VAL A 41 -6.27 0.87 -6.89
CA VAL A 41 -5.13 0.16 -7.48
C VAL A 41 -5.57 -0.40 -8.83
N VAL A 42 -4.73 -0.15 -9.84
CA VAL A 42 -5.00 -0.58 -11.21
C VAL A 42 -3.72 -1.15 -11.79
N PRO A 43 -3.75 -2.39 -12.28
CA PRO A 43 -2.58 -2.93 -12.98
C PRO A 43 -2.42 -2.24 -14.33
N VAL A 44 -1.22 -1.77 -14.60
CA VAL A 44 -0.88 -1.13 -15.87
C VAL A 44 0.44 -1.74 -16.35
N SER A 45 0.35 -2.64 -17.30
CA SER A 45 1.52 -3.35 -17.83
C SER A 45 2.24 -4.08 -16.69
N ALA A 46 3.53 -3.85 -16.48
CA ALA A 46 4.31 -4.50 -15.44
C ALA A 46 4.27 -3.75 -14.10
N PHE A 47 3.40 -2.73 -14.00
CA PHE A 47 3.31 -1.89 -12.81
C PHE A 47 1.92 -1.96 -12.20
N LEU A 48 1.86 -1.71 -10.91
CA LEU A 48 0.61 -1.50 -10.21
C LEU A 48 0.48 0.00 -9.95
N GLN A 49 -0.53 0.63 -10.52
CA GLN A 49 -0.76 2.06 -10.32
C GLN A 49 -1.64 2.22 -9.09
N CYS A 50 -1.12 2.91 -8.10
CA CYS A 50 -1.77 3.06 -6.80
C CYS A 50 -2.06 4.51 -6.51
N GLU A 51 -3.31 4.78 -6.15
CA GLU A 51 -3.67 6.07 -5.59
C GLU A 51 -3.57 5.96 -4.08
N LEU A 52 -2.63 6.69 -3.51
CA LEU A 52 -2.32 6.58 -2.09
C LEU A 52 -3.42 7.25 -1.25
N LEU A 53 -3.76 6.60 -0.14
CA LEU A 53 -4.64 7.22 0.85
C LEU A 53 -3.91 8.42 1.42
N GLN A 54 -4.52 9.58 1.30
CA GLN A 54 -3.86 10.82 1.68
C GLN A 54 -3.73 10.94 3.18
N ASN A 55 -2.61 11.49 3.61
CA ASN A 55 -2.36 11.85 4.99
C ASN A 55 -2.11 13.36 5.05
N GLU A 56 -1.67 13.86 6.18
CA GLU A 56 -1.46 15.30 6.37
C GLU A 56 -0.35 15.85 5.48
N ILE A 57 0.56 14.99 5.06
CA ILE A 57 1.73 15.41 4.29
C ILE A 57 1.38 15.66 2.83
N ARG A 58 0.58 14.80 2.24
CA ARG A 58 0.05 14.93 0.88
C ARG A 58 1.09 15.22 -0.20
N LYS A 59 2.25 14.61 -0.10
CA LYS A 59 3.31 14.83 -1.07
C LYS A 59 3.16 13.98 -2.31
N LEU A 60 2.65 12.76 -2.15
CA LEU A 60 2.43 11.84 -3.24
C LEU A 60 0.96 11.55 -3.37
N TRP A 61 0.49 11.50 -4.59
CA TRP A 61 -0.91 11.14 -4.85
C TRP A 61 -0.98 9.78 -5.51
N TRP A 62 -0.19 9.59 -6.56
CA TRP A 62 -0.15 8.37 -7.33
C TRP A 62 1.26 7.84 -7.36
N ILE A 63 1.39 6.52 -7.38
CA ILE A 63 2.68 5.89 -7.58
C ILE A 63 2.48 4.64 -8.42
N GLN A 64 3.44 4.34 -9.26
CA GLN A 64 3.47 3.09 -10.01
C GLN A 64 4.57 2.23 -9.42
N ILE A 65 4.20 1.05 -8.95
CA ILE A 65 5.12 0.12 -8.30
C ILE A 65 5.27 -1.10 -9.21
N PRO A 66 6.51 -1.51 -9.53
CA PRO A 66 6.69 -2.75 -10.28
C PRO A 66 5.99 -3.91 -9.57
N ILE A 67 5.21 -4.68 -10.33
CA ILE A 67 4.43 -5.78 -9.74
C ILE A 67 5.36 -6.80 -9.08
N ALA A 68 6.59 -6.91 -9.56
CA ALA A 68 7.58 -7.81 -8.98
C ALA A 68 7.84 -7.55 -7.49
N TYR A 69 7.59 -6.32 -7.01
CA TYR A 69 7.79 -5.96 -5.60
C TYR A 69 6.52 -6.04 -4.77
N VAL A 70 5.41 -6.43 -5.37
CA VAL A 70 4.14 -6.54 -4.68
C VAL A 70 3.90 -7.99 -4.30
N VAL A 71 3.76 -8.25 -3.02
CA VAL A 71 3.52 -9.60 -2.52
C VAL A 71 2.04 -9.92 -2.59
N ALA A 72 1.20 -8.97 -2.20
CA ALA A 72 -0.24 -9.17 -2.15
C ALA A 72 -0.96 -7.85 -2.16
N VAL A 73 -2.21 -7.88 -2.60
CA VAL A 73 -3.12 -6.75 -2.49
C VAL A 73 -4.38 -7.26 -1.80
N ALA A 74 -4.75 -6.65 -0.69
CA ALA A 74 -5.94 -7.03 0.05
C ALA A 74 -6.92 -5.89 0.09
N GLU A 75 -8.20 -6.20 -0.09
CA GLU A 75 -9.27 -5.22 0.04
C GLU A 75 -9.78 -5.22 1.46
N ILE A 76 -9.92 -4.04 2.02
CA ILE A 76 -10.43 -3.87 3.37
C ILE A 76 -11.49 -2.77 3.37
N SER A 77 -12.43 -2.87 4.29
CA SER A 77 -13.42 -1.82 4.47
C SER A 77 -12.83 -0.69 5.29
N SER A 78 -13.08 0.54 4.88
CA SER A 78 -12.61 1.70 5.63
C SER A 78 -13.24 1.79 7.02
N GLU A 79 -14.36 1.10 7.25
CA GLU A 79 -14.97 1.04 8.57
C GLU A 79 -14.19 0.18 9.55
N GLN A 80 -13.37 -0.73 9.03
CA GLN A 80 -12.58 -1.61 9.86
C GLN A 80 -11.17 -1.05 9.98
N GLN A 81 -10.95 -0.30 11.02
CA GLN A 81 -9.64 0.30 11.27
C GLN A 81 -8.57 -0.76 11.53
N THR A 82 -8.98 -1.90 12.01
CA THR A 82 -8.08 -3.02 12.23
C THR A 82 -8.12 -3.94 11.02
N PHE A 83 -6.96 -4.38 10.60
CA PHE A 83 -6.86 -5.25 9.45
C PHE A 83 -6.93 -6.69 9.93
N GLY A 84 -8.13 -7.29 9.85
CA GLY A 84 -8.34 -8.64 10.35
C GLY A 84 -7.35 -9.65 9.78
N PHE A 85 -6.96 -9.49 8.53
CA PHE A 85 -6.00 -10.38 7.91
C PHE A 85 -4.58 -10.17 8.42
N LEU A 86 -4.30 -9.05 9.07
CA LEU A 86 -3.00 -8.73 9.65
C LEU A 86 -2.95 -8.92 11.16
N SER A 87 -4.09 -8.90 11.82
CA SER A 87 -4.13 -8.89 13.29
C SER A 87 -4.20 -10.28 13.91
N ARG A 88 -4.06 -11.28 13.12
CA ARG A 88 -4.10 -12.66 13.61
C ARG A 88 -2.76 -13.12 14.14
#